data_eb8d9b22d30fc133ef7d63d17940c4d7
#
_entry.id   eb8d9b22d30fc133ef7d63d17940c4d7
#
_cell.length_a   1.000
_cell.length_b   1.000
_cell.length_c   1.000
_cell.angle_alpha   90.00
_cell.angle_beta   90.00
_cell.angle_gamma   90.00
#
_symmetry.space_group_name_H-M   'P 1'
#
loop_
_entity.id
_entity.type
_entity.pdbx_description
1 polymer ?
#
loop_
_entity_poly.entity_id
_entity_poly.type
_entity_poly.pdbx_seq_one_letter_code
_entity_poly.pdbx_strand_id
1 'polypeptide(L)'
;MDILEAIILGIIQGLTEFLPVSSSGHLELAKAILGDTSVPEESLTFTVVLHFATALSTIVIFRKEILQIFKGLFQFKWNDEFQFSLKIIISMLPAVIVGLLFEEELESFFGGKILLVGCMLLLTALLLLLADKAKNTKKEVSFWNAALIGVSQAIAMLPGISRSGATISTSVLLGVDRTRAAKFSFLMVVPLIFGKIGKDLLSGGLSFQSSEIMPITAGFIAAFLAGLVACKWMISLVKKSKLSYFSIYCAIVGSIAIGYALLN
;
A
#
# COMPACT_ATOMS: atom_id res chain seq x y z
N MET A 1 -1.31 -1.21 23.61
CA MET A 1 -1.86 -0.07 22.82
C MET A 1 -3.23 0.33 23.31
N ASP A 2 -3.46 1.64 23.48
CA ASP A 2 -4.75 2.23 23.86
C ASP A 2 -5.73 2.24 22.67
N ILE A 3 -7.04 2.31 22.95
CA ILE A 3 -8.10 2.36 21.92
C ILE A 3 -7.98 3.63 21.06
N LEU A 4 -7.63 4.77 21.67
CA LEU A 4 -7.48 6.03 20.94
C LEU A 4 -6.28 5.98 19.98
N GLU A 5 -5.16 5.43 20.42
CA GLU A 5 -3.98 5.18 19.58
C GLU A 5 -4.35 4.28 18.40
N ALA A 6 -5.07 3.18 18.66
CA ALA A 6 -5.52 2.26 17.64
C ALA A 6 -6.42 2.93 16.59
N ILE A 7 -7.34 3.79 17.01
CA ILE A 7 -8.19 4.57 16.10
C ILE A 7 -7.36 5.53 15.27
N ILE A 8 -6.43 6.26 15.87
CA ILE A 8 -5.53 7.19 15.16
C ILE A 8 -4.71 6.46 14.11
N LEU A 9 -4.06 5.36 14.48
CA LEU A 9 -3.28 4.53 13.56
C LEU A 9 -4.16 3.92 12.45
N GLY A 10 -5.40 3.51 12.79
CA GLY A 10 -6.38 3.04 11.82
C GLY A 10 -6.77 4.11 10.80
N ILE A 11 -7.03 5.34 11.24
CA ILE A 11 -7.31 6.47 10.34
C ILE A 11 -6.10 6.76 9.45
N ILE A 12 -4.89 6.82 10.02
CA ILE A 12 -3.65 7.03 9.27
C ILE A 12 -3.49 5.95 8.20
N GLN A 13 -3.61 4.68 8.57
CA GLN A 13 -3.53 3.57 7.62
C GLN A 13 -4.58 3.71 6.51
N GLY A 14 -5.86 3.91 6.88
CA GLY A 14 -6.95 4.02 5.91
C GLY A 14 -6.78 5.14 4.90
N LEU A 15 -6.26 6.29 5.35
CA LEU A 15 -5.97 7.42 4.46
C LEU A 15 -4.74 7.16 3.59
N THR A 16 -3.63 6.76 4.21
CA THR A 16 -2.32 6.72 3.54
C THR A 16 -2.10 5.48 2.69
N GLU A 17 -2.88 4.41 2.85
CA GLU A 17 -2.81 3.22 2.02
C GLU A 17 -3.14 3.51 0.55
N PHE A 18 -4.15 4.33 0.31
CA PHE A 18 -4.59 4.69 -1.04
C PHE A 18 -3.88 5.93 -1.58
N LEU A 19 -3.59 6.88 -0.71
CA LEU A 19 -2.81 8.06 -1.08
C LEU A 19 -1.36 7.64 -1.33
N PRO A 20 -0.70 8.22 -2.34
CA PRO A 20 0.66 7.79 -2.70
C PRO A 20 1.72 8.43 -1.79
N VAL A 21 1.56 8.23 -0.46
CA VAL A 21 2.38 8.89 0.58
C VAL A 21 3.08 7.92 1.54
N SER A 22 2.97 6.61 1.33
CA SER A 22 3.53 5.54 2.17
C SER A 22 2.80 5.34 3.50
N SER A 23 1.87 4.39 3.54
CA SER A 23 1.17 4.01 4.77
C SER A 23 2.14 3.46 5.83
N SER A 24 3.04 2.56 5.44
CA SER A 24 4.04 2.01 6.35
C SER A 24 4.95 3.09 6.96
N GLY A 25 5.43 4.04 6.14
CA GLY A 25 6.22 5.16 6.65
C GLY A 25 5.45 6.03 7.64
N HIS A 26 4.18 6.34 7.35
CA HIS A 26 3.34 7.13 8.24
C HIS A 26 2.97 6.39 9.53
N LEU A 27 2.77 5.07 9.49
CA LEU A 27 2.56 4.27 10.70
C LEU A 27 3.82 4.28 11.58
N GLU A 28 5.01 4.11 11.01
CA GLU A 28 6.27 4.17 11.76
C GLU A 28 6.50 5.56 12.41
N LEU A 29 6.24 6.63 11.66
CA LEU A 29 6.33 8.00 12.20
C LEU A 29 5.29 8.24 13.30
N ALA A 30 4.05 7.78 13.10
CA ALA A 30 2.99 7.95 14.07
C ALA A 30 3.26 7.16 15.36
N LYS A 31 3.73 5.92 15.26
CA LYS A 31 4.15 5.11 16.41
C LYS A 31 5.27 5.78 17.19
N ALA A 32 6.28 6.32 16.51
CA ALA A 32 7.36 7.05 17.15
C ALA A 32 6.86 8.31 17.89
N ILE A 33 5.91 9.05 17.32
CA ILE A 33 5.32 10.25 17.92
C ILE A 33 4.43 9.89 19.13
N LEU A 34 3.65 8.81 19.04
CA LEU A 34 2.77 8.34 20.11
C LEU A 34 3.53 7.65 21.24
N GLY A 35 4.83 7.35 21.05
CA GLY A 35 5.63 6.64 22.04
C GLY A 35 5.21 5.19 22.20
N ASP A 36 4.79 4.54 21.10
CA ASP A 36 4.35 3.14 21.12
C ASP A 36 5.47 2.22 21.61
N THR A 37 5.21 1.55 22.73
CA THR A 37 6.11 0.61 23.39
C THR A 37 5.68 -0.84 23.18
N SER A 38 4.74 -1.11 22.27
CA SER A 38 4.29 -2.46 21.98
C SER A 38 5.45 -3.31 21.47
N VAL A 39 5.44 -4.59 21.84
CA VAL A 39 6.46 -5.53 21.32
C VAL A 39 6.31 -5.69 19.80
N PRO A 40 7.40 -5.97 19.06
CA PRO A 40 7.37 -6.02 17.59
C PRO A 40 6.27 -6.94 17.02
N GLU A 41 6.02 -8.08 17.64
CA GLU A 41 5.01 -9.06 17.21
C GLU A 41 3.58 -8.52 17.32
N GLU A 42 3.22 -7.84 18.40
CA GLU A 42 1.91 -7.19 18.58
C GLU A 42 1.73 -6.06 17.56
N SER A 43 2.77 -5.26 17.39
CA SER A 43 2.81 -4.17 16.40
C SER A 43 2.65 -4.68 14.97
N LEU A 44 3.25 -5.83 14.63
CA LEU A 44 3.12 -6.47 13.32
C LEU A 44 1.69 -6.99 13.10
N THR A 45 1.14 -7.74 14.06
CA THR A 45 -0.23 -8.27 14.01
C THR A 45 -1.25 -7.15 13.80
N PHE A 46 -1.15 -6.06 14.57
CA PHE A 46 -2.01 -4.90 14.42
C PHE A 46 -1.90 -4.28 13.01
N THR A 47 -0.68 -4.08 12.52
CA THR A 47 -0.44 -3.54 11.17
C THR A 47 -1.05 -4.42 10.08
N VAL A 48 -0.93 -5.75 10.17
CA VAL A 48 -1.54 -6.70 9.22
C VAL A 48 -3.07 -6.58 9.23
N VAL A 49 -3.68 -6.44 10.41
CA VAL A 49 -5.14 -6.25 10.55
C VAL A 49 -5.60 -4.93 9.92
N LEU A 50 -4.84 -3.84 10.07
CA LEU A 50 -5.16 -2.57 9.42
C LEU A 50 -5.06 -2.66 7.88
N HIS A 51 -4.06 -3.38 7.36
CA HIS A 51 -3.95 -3.63 5.91
C HIS A 51 -5.12 -4.48 5.40
N PHE A 52 -5.57 -5.46 6.18
CA PHE A 52 -6.77 -6.24 5.85
C PHE A 52 -8.02 -5.36 5.76
N ALA A 53 -8.22 -4.46 6.71
CA ALA A 53 -9.32 -3.50 6.69
C ALA A 53 -9.33 -2.67 5.40
N THR A 54 -8.17 -2.15 4.98
CA THR A 54 -8.04 -1.38 3.74
C THR A 54 -8.20 -2.24 2.48
N ALA A 55 -7.77 -3.51 2.49
CA ALA A 55 -8.05 -4.45 1.40
C ALA A 55 -9.55 -4.69 1.23
N LEU A 56 -10.30 -4.83 2.33
CA LEU A 56 -11.77 -4.91 2.30
C LEU A 56 -12.41 -3.62 1.76
N SER A 57 -11.88 -2.44 2.10
CA SER A 57 -12.31 -1.17 1.52
C SER A 57 -12.15 -1.16 0.00
N THR A 58 -11.03 -1.69 -0.50
CA THR A 58 -10.79 -1.86 -1.95
C THR A 58 -11.85 -2.76 -2.58
N ILE A 59 -12.14 -3.91 -1.95
CA ILE A 59 -13.17 -4.85 -2.45
C ILE A 59 -14.53 -4.17 -2.55
N VAL A 60 -14.93 -3.40 -1.54
CA VAL A 60 -16.21 -2.68 -1.53
C VAL A 60 -16.28 -1.64 -2.65
N ILE A 61 -15.21 -0.86 -2.84
CA ILE A 61 -15.16 0.19 -3.86
C ILE A 61 -15.15 -0.41 -5.28
N PHE A 62 -14.35 -1.45 -5.50
CA PHE A 62 -14.20 -2.12 -6.81
C PHE A 62 -15.06 -3.36 -6.96
N ARG A 63 -16.15 -3.52 -6.17
CA ARG A 63 -16.98 -4.73 -6.18
C ARG A 63 -17.54 -5.09 -7.55
N LYS A 64 -17.88 -4.09 -8.37
CA LYS A 64 -18.41 -4.32 -9.73
C LYS A 64 -17.33 -4.88 -10.66
N GLU A 65 -16.15 -4.30 -10.62
CA GLU A 65 -14.99 -4.74 -11.38
C GLU A 65 -14.54 -6.14 -10.95
N ILE A 66 -14.49 -6.40 -9.65
CA ILE A 66 -14.12 -7.71 -9.10
C ILE A 66 -15.14 -8.77 -9.54
N LEU A 67 -16.44 -8.48 -9.44
CA LEU A 67 -17.48 -9.39 -9.94
C LEU A 67 -17.39 -9.63 -11.43
N GLN A 68 -17.05 -8.60 -12.22
CA GLN A 68 -16.84 -8.74 -13.66
C GLN A 68 -15.64 -9.65 -13.95
N ILE A 69 -14.52 -9.46 -13.24
CA ILE A 69 -13.33 -10.31 -13.36
C ILE A 69 -13.69 -11.77 -13.08
N PHE A 70 -14.37 -12.06 -11.97
CA PHE A 70 -14.81 -13.42 -11.66
C PHE A 70 -15.72 -14.02 -12.73
N LYS A 71 -16.73 -13.25 -13.18
CA LYS A 71 -17.62 -13.72 -14.29
C LYS A 71 -16.84 -14.04 -15.56
N GLY A 72 -15.83 -13.23 -15.90
CA GLY A 72 -14.98 -13.48 -17.08
C GLY A 72 -14.09 -14.70 -16.90
N LEU A 73 -13.52 -14.91 -15.71
CA LEU A 73 -12.68 -16.08 -15.40
C LEU A 73 -13.47 -17.40 -15.51
N PHE A 74 -14.72 -17.44 -15.02
CA PHE A 74 -15.57 -18.63 -15.12
C PHE A 74 -16.01 -18.99 -16.54
N GLN A 75 -15.75 -18.13 -17.55
CA GLN A 75 -15.96 -18.46 -18.94
C GLN A 75 -14.87 -19.37 -19.54
N PHE A 76 -13.74 -19.52 -18.85
CA PHE A 76 -12.57 -20.30 -19.29
C PHE A 76 -12.11 -19.92 -20.71
N LYS A 77 -12.17 -18.63 -21.06
CA LYS A 77 -11.78 -18.08 -22.36
C LYS A 77 -10.64 -17.09 -22.20
N TRP A 78 -9.86 -16.87 -23.26
CA TRP A 78 -8.81 -15.85 -23.32
C TRP A 78 -9.42 -14.46 -23.54
N ASN A 79 -10.24 -14.01 -22.56
CA ASN A 79 -10.89 -12.70 -22.57
C ASN A 79 -10.05 -11.64 -21.80
N ASP A 80 -10.53 -10.40 -21.78
CA ASP A 80 -9.84 -9.28 -21.13
C ASP A 80 -9.72 -9.49 -19.62
N GLU A 81 -10.71 -10.08 -18.98
CA GLU A 81 -10.72 -10.38 -17.54
C GLU A 81 -9.67 -11.43 -17.18
N PHE A 82 -9.52 -12.47 -18.00
CA PHE A 82 -8.49 -13.48 -17.81
C PHE A 82 -7.09 -12.87 -17.98
N GLN A 83 -6.87 -12.10 -19.05
CA GLN A 83 -5.62 -11.39 -19.27
C GLN A 83 -5.29 -10.40 -18.16
N PHE A 84 -6.30 -9.66 -17.65
CA PHE A 84 -6.14 -8.74 -16.54
C PHE A 84 -5.71 -9.48 -15.27
N SER A 85 -6.36 -10.60 -14.94
CA SER A 85 -6.00 -11.43 -13.79
C SER A 85 -4.59 -12.00 -13.92
N LEU A 86 -4.19 -12.45 -15.09
CA LEU A 86 -2.83 -12.94 -15.33
C LEU A 86 -1.77 -11.82 -15.18
N LYS A 87 -2.08 -10.59 -15.62
CA LYS A 87 -1.22 -9.43 -15.40
C LYS A 87 -1.09 -9.10 -13.92
N ILE A 88 -2.16 -9.23 -13.12
CA ILE A 88 -2.08 -9.09 -11.66
C ILE A 88 -1.14 -10.16 -11.08
N ILE A 89 -1.31 -11.43 -11.43
CA ILE A 89 -0.45 -12.51 -10.95
C ILE A 89 1.02 -12.22 -11.28
N ILE A 90 1.33 -11.86 -12.52
CA ILE A 90 2.69 -11.52 -12.95
C ILE A 90 3.25 -10.36 -12.11
N SER A 91 2.45 -9.33 -11.83
CA SER A 91 2.89 -8.19 -11.03
C SER A 91 3.09 -8.51 -9.54
N MET A 92 2.50 -9.60 -9.05
CA MET A 92 2.71 -10.05 -7.67
C MET A 92 4.02 -10.84 -7.50
N LEU A 93 4.48 -11.56 -8.54
CA LEU A 93 5.62 -12.48 -8.43
C LEU A 93 6.88 -11.84 -7.84
N PRO A 94 7.36 -10.65 -8.28
CA PRO A 94 8.55 -10.05 -7.70
C PRO A 94 8.40 -9.77 -6.19
N ALA A 95 7.24 -9.23 -5.76
CA ALA A 95 7.00 -8.95 -4.36
C ALA A 95 6.88 -10.21 -3.51
N VAL A 96 6.25 -11.27 -4.04
CA VAL A 96 6.17 -12.58 -3.36
C VAL A 96 7.57 -13.20 -3.21
N ILE A 97 8.38 -13.18 -4.27
CA ILE A 97 9.74 -13.70 -4.22
C ILE A 97 10.58 -12.95 -3.18
N VAL A 98 10.56 -11.62 -3.21
CA VAL A 98 11.31 -10.80 -2.25
C VAL A 98 10.78 -10.99 -0.83
N GLY A 99 9.46 -11.01 -0.64
CA GLY A 99 8.85 -11.21 0.68
C GLY A 99 9.07 -12.59 1.28
N LEU A 100 9.30 -13.64 0.47
CA LEU A 100 9.60 -14.99 0.96
C LEU A 100 11.10 -15.23 1.20
N LEU A 101 11.97 -14.63 0.37
CA LEU A 101 13.41 -14.86 0.45
C LEU A 101 14.13 -13.91 1.39
N PHE A 102 13.58 -12.71 1.63
CA PHE A 102 14.19 -11.62 2.39
C PHE A 102 13.27 -11.11 3.50
N GLU A 103 12.46 -11.98 4.10
CA GLU A 103 11.47 -11.58 5.12
C GLU A 103 12.15 -10.95 6.35
N GLU A 104 13.17 -11.60 6.90
CA GLU A 104 13.90 -11.11 8.08
C GLU A 104 14.61 -9.77 7.81
N GLU A 105 15.22 -9.63 6.62
CA GLU A 105 15.88 -8.39 6.21
C GLU A 105 14.85 -7.26 6.04
N LEU A 106 13.69 -7.55 5.43
CA LEU A 106 12.63 -6.57 5.28
C LEU A 106 12.09 -6.13 6.64
N GLU A 107 11.83 -7.06 7.55
CA GLU A 107 11.36 -6.76 8.91
C GLU A 107 12.40 -5.92 9.68
N SER A 108 13.68 -6.17 9.46
CA SER A 108 14.75 -5.37 10.07
C SER A 108 14.73 -3.89 9.67
N PHE A 109 14.10 -3.51 8.56
CA PHE A 109 13.94 -2.12 8.13
C PHE A 109 12.79 -1.38 8.82
N PHE A 110 11.90 -2.11 9.49
CA PHE A 110 10.86 -1.54 10.34
C PHE A 110 11.39 -1.36 11.78
N GLY A 111 10.59 -0.78 12.66
CA GLY A 111 10.99 -0.60 14.06
C GLY A 111 11.84 0.67 14.29
N GLY A 112 11.32 1.81 13.88
CA GLY A 112 11.86 3.12 14.27
C GLY A 112 13.04 3.64 13.44
N LYS A 113 13.32 3.07 12.27
CA LYS A 113 14.38 3.59 11.36
C LYS A 113 13.93 4.88 10.64
N ILE A 114 13.68 5.95 11.40
CA ILE A 114 13.11 7.21 10.93
C ILE A 114 13.94 7.85 9.79
N LEU A 115 15.27 7.77 9.86
CA LEU A 115 16.14 8.26 8.79
C LEU A 115 15.88 7.55 7.45
N LEU A 116 15.77 6.21 7.49
CA LEU A 116 15.44 5.42 6.30
C LEU A 116 14.07 5.80 5.74
N VAL A 117 13.05 5.87 6.60
CA VAL A 117 11.68 6.29 6.23
C VAL A 117 11.71 7.65 5.54
N GLY A 118 12.44 8.62 6.10
CA GLY A 118 12.58 9.95 5.53
C GLY A 118 13.22 9.94 4.13
N CYS A 119 14.32 9.22 3.95
CA CYS A 119 14.97 9.06 2.64
C CYS A 119 14.06 8.39 1.61
N MET A 120 13.31 7.36 2.01
CA MET A 120 12.38 6.65 1.13
C MET A 120 11.14 7.48 0.78
N LEU A 121 10.70 8.37 1.67
CA LEU A 121 9.67 9.37 1.35
C LEU A 121 10.16 10.38 0.31
N LEU A 122 11.42 10.82 0.35
CA LEU A 122 11.99 11.68 -0.69
C LEU A 122 12.06 10.97 -2.05
N LEU A 123 12.39 9.68 -2.05
CA LEU A 123 12.34 8.87 -3.28
C LEU A 123 10.92 8.75 -3.82
N THR A 124 9.92 8.55 -2.95
CA THR A 124 8.50 8.56 -3.33
C THR A 124 8.11 9.92 -3.91
N ALA A 125 8.55 11.02 -3.31
CA ALA A 125 8.30 12.38 -3.83
C ALA A 125 8.84 12.57 -5.25
N LEU A 126 10.06 12.10 -5.50
CA LEU A 126 10.69 12.16 -6.83
C LEU A 126 9.91 11.35 -7.87
N LEU A 127 9.54 10.11 -7.53
CA LEU A 127 8.75 9.24 -8.43
C LEU A 127 7.41 9.89 -8.80
N LEU A 128 6.71 10.46 -7.84
CA LEU A 128 5.43 11.15 -8.04
C LEU A 128 5.59 12.40 -8.92
N LEU A 129 6.66 13.18 -8.70
CA LEU A 129 6.96 14.36 -9.50
C LEU A 129 7.23 14.02 -10.96
N LEU A 130 7.99 12.96 -11.21
CA LEU A 130 8.28 12.47 -12.56
C LEU A 130 6.99 11.96 -13.23
N ALA A 131 6.16 11.20 -12.53
CA ALA A 131 4.89 10.68 -13.04
C ALA A 131 3.89 11.82 -13.32
N ASP A 132 3.88 12.88 -12.51
CA ASP A 132 2.99 14.02 -12.74
C ASP A 132 3.29 14.72 -14.06
N LYS A 133 4.57 14.83 -14.45
CA LYS A 133 5.03 15.39 -15.71
C LYS A 133 4.87 14.49 -16.93
N ALA A 134 4.54 13.23 -16.75
CA ALA A 134 4.38 12.28 -17.84
C ALA A 134 3.16 12.61 -18.71
N LYS A 135 3.28 12.35 -20.02
CA LYS A 135 2.21 12.60 -21.00
C LYS A 135 0.98 11.75 -20.70
N ASN A 136 -0.19 12.34 -20.85
CA ASN A 136 -1.46 11.60 -20.78
C ASN A 136 -1.60 10.64 -21.98
N THR A 137 -2.00 9.42 -21.73
CA THR A 137 -2.21 8.38 -22.74
C THR A 137 -3.56 7.68 -22.53
N LYS A 138 -3.90 6.77 -23.43
CA LYS A 138 -5.05 5.87 -23.31
C LYS A 138 -4.65 4.39 -23.29
N LYS A 139 -3.34 4.10 -23.12
CA LYS A 139 -2.82 2.74 -23.18
C LYS A 139 -3.23 1.92 -21.97
N GLU A 140 -3.38 0.63 -22.17
CA GLU A 140 -3.63 -0.34 -21.11
C GLU A 140 -2.32 -0.91 -20.55
N VAL A 141 -2.43 -1.59 -19.42
CA VAL A 141 -1.32 -2.35 -18.86
C VAL A 141 -1.05 -3.55 -19.78
N SER A 142 0.17 -3.64 -20.32
CA SER A 142 0.65 -4.82 -21.03
C SER A 142 1.24 -5.85 -20.05
N PHE A 143 1.53 -7.07 -20.50
CA PHE A 143 2.22 -8.08 -19.67
C PHE A 143 3.61 -7.62 -19.23
N TRP A 144 4.35 -6.95 -20.12
CA TRP A 144 5.65 -6.36 -19.80
C TRP A 144 5.53 -5.24 -18.77
N ASN A 145 4.54 -4.35 -18.93
CA ASN A 145 4.28 -3.32 -17.93
C ASN A 145 3.93 -3.94 -16.57
N ALA A 146 3.12 -5.01 -16.54
CA ALA A 146 2.77 -5.71 -15.31
C ALA A 146 4.00 -6.26 -14.58
N ALA A 147 4.98 -6.83 -15.30
CA ALA A 147 6.22 -7.30 -14.72
C ALA A 147 7.05 -6.15 -14.12
N LEU A 148 7.23 -5.03 -14.84
CA LEU A 148 7.96 -3.86 -14.35
C LEU A 148 7.25 -3.18 -13.16
N ILE A 149 5.92 -3.11 -13.19
CA ILE A 149 5.12 -2.64 -12.05
C ILE A 149 5.33 -3.56 -10.84
N GLY A 150 5.41 -4.87 -11.07
CA GLY A 150 5.71 -5.85 -10.03
C GLY A 150 7.09 -5.65 -9.39
N VAL A 151 8.11 -5.33 -10.18
CA VAL A 151 9.44 -4.98 -9.64
C VAL A 151 9.37 -3.71 -8.79
N SER A 152 8.66 -2.68 -9.25
CA SER A 152 8.47 -1.45 -8.46
C SER A 152 7.69 -1.71 -7.17
N GLN A 153 6.75 -2.66 -7.18
CA GLN A 153 6.04 -3.10 -5.98
C GLN A 153 6.96 -3.81 -4.98
N ALA A 154 7.86 -4.66 -5.46
CA ALA A 154 8.84 -5.33 -4.61
C ALA A 154 9.78 -4.32 -3.92
N ILE A 155 10.26 -3.32 -4.66
CA ILE A 155 11.07 -2.23 -4.08
C ILE A 155 10.26 -1.43 -3.05
N ALA A 156 8.96 -1.26 -3.28
CA ALA A 156 8.07 -0.52 -2.38
C ALA A 156 7.67 -1.31 -1.10
N MET A 157 8.27 -2.46 -0.85
CA MET A 157 8.19 -3.14 0.46
C MET A 157 9.06 -2.44 1.52
N LEU A 158 10.03 -1.60 1.10
CA LEU A 158 10.82 -0.78 2.02
C LEU A 158 9.94 0.29 2.69
N PRO A 159 10.03 0.47 4.04
CA PRO A 159 9.25 1.48 4.74
C PRO A 159 9.60 2.90 4.26
N GLY A 160 8.57 3.72 4.02
CA GLY A 160 8.75 5.06 3.45
C GLY A 160 8.56 5.11 1.92
N ILE A 161 8.74 4.02 1.19
CA ILE A 161 8.31 3.96 -0.22
C ILE A 161 6.80 3.71 -0.25
N SER A 162 6.08 4.60 -0.92
CA SER A 162 4.65 4.38 -1.14
C SER A 162 4.44 3.28 -2.19
N ARG A 163 3.82 2.17 -1.81
CA ARG A 163 3.48 1.10 -2.75
C ARG A 163 2.55 1.62 -3.86
N SER A 164 1.47 2.31 -3.51
CA SER A 164 0.57 2.92 -4.50
C SER A 164 1.28 4.01 -5.31
N GLY A 165 2.12 4.82 -4.68
CA GLY A 165 2.96 5.82 -5.34
C GLY A 165 3.91 5.22 -6.36
N ALA A 166 4.67 4.19 -5.99
CA ALA A 166 5.63 3.50 -6.86
C ALA A 166 4.93 2.82 -8.05
N THR A 167 3.87 2.04 -7.80
CA THR A 167 3.20 1.27 -8.84
C THR A 167 2.39 2.16 -9.80
N ILE A 168 1.71 3.20 -9.32
CA ILE A 168 1.01 4.16 -10.18
C ILE A 168 2.03 4.97 -10.97
N SER A 169 3.09 5.49 -10.33
CA SER A 169 4.13 6.28 -11.02
C SER A 169 4.83 5.46 -12.10
N THR A 170 5.25 4.24 -11.79
CA THR A 170 5.87 3.33 -12.78
C THR A 170 4.91 3.07 -13.93
N SER A 171 3.64 2.77 -13.67
CA SER A 171 2.64 2.54 -14.71
C SER A 171 2.50 3.75 -15.64
N VAL A 172 2.40 4.96 -15.08
CA VAL A 172 2.24 6.20 -15.84
C VAL A 172 3.50 6.52 -16.64
N LEU A 173 4.69 6.32 -16.08
CA LEU A 173 5.97 6.52 -16.77
C LEU A 173 6.16 5.52 -17.93
N LEU A 174 5.62 4.30 -17.82
CA LEU A 174 5.55 3.32 -18.90
C LEU A 174 4.48 3.66 -19.96
N GLY A 175 3.77 4.75 -19.79
CA GLY A 175 2.78 5.24 -20.71
C GLY A 175 1.39 4.62 -20.56
N VAL A 176 1.05 4.03 -19.42
CA VAL A 176 -0.29 3.54 -19.10
C VAL A 176 -1.20 4.74 -18.74
N ASP A 177 -2.47 4.65 -19.14
CA ASP A 177 -3.50 5.61 -18.72
C ASP A 177 -3.57 5.73 -17.19
N ARG A 178 -3.64 6.96 -16.68
CA ARG A 178 -3.59 7.24 -15.23
C ARG A 178 -4.70 6.55 -14.44
N THR A 179 -5.92 6.50 -14.98
CA THR A 179 -7.06 5.85 -14.33
C THR A 179 -6.88 4.33 -14.31
N ARG A 180 -6.37 3.77 -15.41
CA ARG A 180 -6.07 2.33 -15.52
C ARG A 180 -4.90 1.94 -14.62
N ALA A 181 -3.87 2.79 -14.53
CA ALA A 181 -2.75 2.63 -13.61
C ALA A 181 -3.20 2.55 -12.14
N ALA A 182 -4.06 3.49 -11.70
CA ALA A 182 -4.61 3.47 -10.35
C ALA A 182 -5.49 2.25 -10.09
N LYS A 183 -6.39 1.91 -11.05
CA LYS A 183 -7.24 0.71 -10.94
C LYS A 183 -6.40 -0.56 -10.82
N PHE A 184 -5.37 -0.73 -11.65
CA PHE A 184 -4.47 -1.87 -11.62
C PHE A 184 -3.73 -1.96 -10.29
N SER A 185 -3.14 -0.83 -9.83
CA SER A 185 -2.42 -0.74 -8.55
C SER A 185 -3.29 -1.13 -7.35
N PHE A 186 -4.53 -0.67 -7.30
CA PHE A 186 -5.42 -0.98 -6.17
C PHE A 186 -5.97 -2.41 -6.21
N LEU A 187 -6.24 -2.96 -7.40
CA LEU A 187 -6.73 -4.33 -7.50
C LEU A 187 -5.64 -5.39 -7.28
N MET A 188 -4.40 -5.11 -7.69
CA MET A 188 -3.32 -6.09 -7.51
C MET A 188 -2.88 -6.28 -6.06
N VAL A 189 -3.13 -5.30 -5.18
CA VAL A 189 -2.77 -5.43 -3.76
C VAL A 189 -3.72 -6.36 -3.00
N VAL A 190 -4.98 -6.46 -3.44
CA VAL A 190 -5.98 -7.28 -2.74
C VAL A 190 -5.51 -8.72 -2.60
N PRO A 191 -5.21 -9.48 -3.68
CA PRO A 191 -4.74 -10.85 -3.53
C PRO A 191 -3.40 -10.96 -2.80
N LEU A 192 -2.52 -9.94 -2.88
CA LEU A 192 -1.25 -9.92 -2.17
C LEU A 192 -1.45 -9.84 -0.64
N ILE A 193 -2.34 -8.94 -0.17
CA ILE A 193 -2.67 -8.83 1.26
C ILE A 193 -3.34 -10.13 1.76
N PHE A 194 -4.30 -10.67 1.01
CA PHE A 194 -4.92 -11.95 1.39
C PHE A 194 -3.91 -13.10 1.43
N GLY A 195 -2.94 -13.11 0.50
CA GLY A 195 -1.86 -14.10 0.49
C GLY A 195 -0.97 -13.99 1.73
N LYS A 196 -0.59 -12.76 2.15
CA LYS A 196 0.18 -12.54 3.38
C LYS A 196 -0.61 -13.00 4.61
N ILE A 197 -1.86 -12.58 4.74
CA ILE A 197 -2.72 -12.99 5.87
C ILE A 197 -2.87 -14.51 5.92
N GLY A 198 -3.08 -15.15 4.76
CA GLY A 198 -3.15 -16.61 4.67
C GLY A 198 -1.86 -17.29 5.15
N LYS A 199 -0.68 -16.74 4.76
CA LYS A 199 0.62 -17.20 5.25
C LYS A 199 0.72 -17.04 6.77
N ASP A 200 0.44 -15.83 7.29
CA ASP A 200 0.58 -15.50 8.70
C ASP A 200 -0.36 -16.37 9.59
N LEU A 201 -1.57 -16.67 9.11
CA LEU A 201 -2.50 -17.59 9.79
C LEU A 201 -1.98 -19.04 9.80
N LEU A 202 -1.41 -19.50 8.70
CA LEU A 202 -0.90 -20.89 8.59
C LEU A 202 0.38 -21.10 9.38
N SER A 203 1.22 -20.07 9.51
CA SER A 203 2.46 -20.10 10.28
C SER A 203 2.26 -19.87 11.79
N GLY A 204 1.04 -19.54 12.23
CA GLY A 204 0.76 -19.17 13.63
C GLY A 204 1.32 -17.80 14.03
N GLY A 205 1.69 -16.98 13.05
CA GLY A 205 2.27 -15.64 13.26
C GLY A 205 1.29 -14.57 13.75
N LEU A 206 -0.02 -14.87 13.76
CA LEU A 206 -1.03 -13.97 14.32
C LEU A 206 -1.43 -14.46 15.70
N SER A 207 -0.98 -13.78 16.74
CA SER A 207 -1.40 -14.03 18.12
C SER A 207 -2.33 -12.89 18.58
N PHE A 208 -3.47 -13.23 19.16
CA PHE A 208 -4.41 -12.26 19.72
C PHE A 208 -4.56 -12.49 21.22
N GLN A 209 -4.16 -11.52 22.02
CA GLN A 209 -4.49 -11.53 23.44
C GLN A 209 -5.90 -10.93 23.66
N SER A 210 -6.61 -11.42 24.67
CA SER A 210 -7.99 -10.95 24.94
C SER A 210 -8.06 -9.44 25.23
N SER A 211 -7.00 -8.85 25.78
CA SER A 211 -6.86 -7.42 26.06
C SER A 211 -6.71 -6.55 24.80
N GLU A 212 -6.31 -7.14 23.68
CA GLU A 212 -6.01 -6.42 22.43
C GLU A 212 -7.20 -6.41 21.46
N ILE A 213 -8.20 -7.26 21.67
CA ILE A 213 -9.34 -7.42 20.75
C ILE A 213 -10.06 -6.08 20.55
N MET A 214 -10.24 -5.30 21.61
CA MET A 214 -10.97 -4.03 21.53
C MET A 214 -10.21 -2.94 20.78
N PRO A 215 -8.91 -2.66 21.08
CA PRO A 215 -8.09 -1.76 20.27
C PRO A 215 -7.97 -2.21 18.80
N ILE A 216 -7.72 -3.49 18.54
CA ILE A 216 -7.62 -4.05 17.19
C ILE A 216 -8.91 -3.85 16.40
N THR A 217 -10.06 -4.13 17.01
CA THR A 217 -11.38 -3.92 16.38
C THR A 217 -11.64 -2.44 16.08
N ALA A 218 -11.31 -1.55 17.02
CA ALA A 218 -11.46 -0.11 16.83
C ALA A 218 -10.58 0.41 15.69
N GLY A 219 -9.30 0.02 15.66
CA GLY A 219 -8.35 0.34 14.59
C GLY A 219 -8.81 -0.19 13.23
N PHE A 220 -9.28 -1.45 13.18
CA PHE A 220 -9.83 -2.06 11.97
C PHE A 220 -11.01 -1.26 11.40
N ILE A 221 -11.99 -0.92 12.23
CA ILE A 221 -13.16 -0.14 11.79
C ILE A 221 -12.73 1.24 11.29
N ALA A 222 -11.85 1.91 12.02
CA ALA A 222 -11.30 3.21 11.63
C ALA A 222 -10.57 3.15 10.28
N ALA A 223 -9.70 2.15 10.08
CA ALA A 223 -8.97 1.93 8.83
C ALA A 223 -9.91 1.60 7.66
N PHE A 224 -10.93 0.77 7.90
CA PHE A 224 -11.92 0.43 6.90
C PHE A 224 -12.71 1.66 6.43
N LEU A 225 -13.25 2.44 7.36
CA LEU A 225 -14.07 3.62 7.03
C LEU A 225 -13.23 4.72 6.37
N ALA A 226 -12.06 5.03 6.93
CA ALA A 226 -11.12 5.98 6.32
C ALA A 226 -10.67 5.51 4.93
N GLY A 227 -10.45 4.21 4.75
CA GLY A 227 -10.08 3.59 3.49
C GLY A 227 -11.15 3.74 2.41
N LEU A 228 -12.43 3.58 2.75
CA LEU A 228 -13.53 3.81 1.80
C LEU A 228 -13.53 5.24 1.25
N VAL A 229 -13.30 6.22 2.11
CA VAL A 229 -13.24 7.64 1.72
C VAL A 229 -12.00 7.91 0.88
N ALA A 230 -10.82 7.50 1.35
CA ALA A 230 -9.55 7.75 0.70
C ALA A 230 -9.44 7.09 -0.68
N CYS A 231 -9.92 5.84 -0.83
CA CYS A 231 -9.91 5.13 -2.11
C CYS A 231 -10.73 5.87 -3.18
N LYS A 232 -11.95 6.31 -2.85
CA LYS A 232 -12.78 7.12 -3.75
C LYS A 232 -12.10 8.43 -4.12
N TRP A 233 -11.56 9.11 -3.14
CA TRP A 233 -10.90 10.40 -3.32
C TRP A 233 -9.68 10.28 -4.22
N MET A 234 -8.83 9.28 -3.96
CA MET A 234 -7.62 9.04 -4.75
C MET A 234 -7.91 8.76 -6.23
N ILE A 235 -8.93 7.94 -6.55
CA ILE A 235 -9.34 7.71 -7.95
C ILE A 235 -9.66 9.03 -8.65
N SER A 236 -10.36 9.94 -7.95
CA SER A 236 -10.69 11.27 -8.49
C SER A 236 -9.44 12.15 -8.71
N LEU A 237 -8.49 12.11 -7.79
CA LEU A 237 -7.25 12.92 -7.86
C LEU A 237 -6.32 12.45 -8.99
N VAL A 238 -6.16 11.14 -9.14
CA VAL A 238 -5.33 10.55 -10.22
C VAL A 238 -5.88 10.92 -11.59
N LYS A 239 -7.21 10.89 -11.77
CA LYS A 239 -7.86 11.34 -13.01
C LYS A 239 -7.52 12.80 -13.36
N LYS A 240 -7.38 13.65 -12.35
CA LYS A 240 -7.07 15.08 -12.51
C LYS A 240 -5.57 15.38 -12.65
N SER A 241 -4.72 14.36 -12.74
CA SER A 241 -3.26 14.51 -12.86
C SER A 241 -2.64 15.39 -11.78
N LYS A 242 -3.01 15.18 -10.51
CA LYS A 242 -2.56 16.03 -9.38
C LYS A 242 -1.64 15.26 -8.43
N LEU A 243 -0.66 14.51 -8.98
CA LEU A 243 0.30 13.75 -8.17
C LEU A 243 1.35 14.65 -7.51
N SER A 244 1.59 15.85 -8.07
CA SER A 244 2.52 16.85 -7.51
C SER A 244 2.19 17.27 -6.09
N TYR A 245 0.92 17.34 -5.69
CA TYR A 245 0.56 17.65 -4.31
C TYR A 245 1.10 16.61 -3.33
N PHE A 246 1.02 15.33 -3.69
CA PHE A 246 1.57 14.25 -2.87
C PHE A 246 3.09 14.22 -2.90
N SER A 247 3.70 14.60 -4.05
CA SER A 247 5.15 14.76 -4.16
C SER A 247 5.66 15.82 -3.17
N ILE A 248 5.04 17.00 -3.14
CA ILE A 248 5.40 18.08 -2.21
C ILE A 248 5.20 17.61 -0.75
N TYR A 249 4.08 16.96 -0.46
CA TYR A 249 3.79 16.42 0.87
C TYR A 249 4.87 15.42 1.31
N CYS A 250 5.20 14.42 0.49
CA CYS A 250 6.25 13.46 0.80
C CYS A 250 7.62 14.12 0.97
N ALA A 251 7.94 15.15 0.18
CA ALA A 251 9.18 15.90 0.32
C ALA A 251 9.26 16.64 1.67
N ILE A 252 8.17 17.28 2.09
CA ILE A 252 8.11 17.99 3.38
C ILE A 252 8.23 16.97 4.54
N VAL A 253 7.39 15.95 4.56
CA VAL A 253 7.39 14.95 5.64
C VAL A 253 8.72 14.19 5.71
N GLY A 254 9.27 13.80 4.55
CA GLY A 254 10.57 13.13 4.47
C GLY A 254 11.71 14.00 4.99
N SER A 255 11.72 15.30 4.64
CA SER A 255 12.72 16.25 5.14
C SER A 255 12.62 16.46 6.66
N ILE A 256 11.40 16.56 7.19
CA ILE A 256 11.17 16.67 8.65
C ILE A 256 11.66 15.40 9.35
N ALA A 257 11.33 14.21 8.83
CA ALA A 257 11.76 12.93 9.39
C ALA A 257 13.30 12.80 9.42
N ILE A 258 13.98 13.20 8.35
CA ILE A 258 15.45 13.21 8.29
C ILE A 258 16.01 14.21 9.31
N GLY A 259 15.48 15.44 9.37
CA GLY A 259 15.89 16.43 10.34
C GLY A 259 15.74 15.94 11.79
N TYR A 260 14.61 15.33 12.11
CA TYR A 260 14.37 14.73 13.43
C TYR A 260 15.39 13.63 13.74
N ALA A 261 15.65 12.71 12.79
CA ALA A 261 16.56 11.59 12.99
C ALA A 261 18.04 11.99 13.09
N LEU A 262 18.42 13.18 12.60
CA LEU A 262 19.79 13.69 12.70
C LEU A 262 20.02 14.50 13.98
N LEU A 263 18.95 14.95 14.62
CA LEU A 263 19.02 15.76 15.85
C LEU A 263 18.87 14.93 17.14
N ASN A 264 18.39 13.69 17.01
CA ASN A 264 18.20 12.72 18.10
C ASN A 264 18.99 11.43 17.84
#